data_3c6497ceca4e5b61fe61b5a11aabcece
#
_entry.id   3c6497ceca4e5b61fe61b5a11aabcece
#
_cell.length_a   1.000
_cell.length_b   1.000
_cell.length_c   1.000
_cell.angle_alpha   90.00
_cell.angle_beta   90.00
_cell.angle_gamma   90.00
#
_symmetry.space_group_name_H-M   'P 1'
#
loop_
_entity.id
_entity.type
_entity.pdbx_description
1 polymer ?
#
loop_
_entity_poly.entity_id
_entity_poly.type
_entity_poly.pdbx_seq_one_letter_code
_entity_poly.pdbx_strand_id
1 'polypeptide(L)'
;MTRLDKSADEKPPQETENPWIEGIKTIGLAAFLAFGIRTLVAEARYIPTGSMLPTLQINDRLIIDKVSYRFQEPQRGDIIVFMPPDQASLCTGQPPPIKDAYIKRVIGLPGDTVEVREGKVFINKQPLQEKYIEEIPQYPYGPVVVAQNSYLVLGDNRNASCDSHYWGFVPKQNIIGRAIVRFWPLNRTGSIDPTPLYPPKN
;
A
#
# COMPACT_ATOMS: atom_id res chain seq x y z
N MET A 1 66.72 18.06 -48.75
CA MET A 1 65.65 19.03 -48.42
C MET A 1 64.35 18.29 -48.34
N THR A 2 63.98 17.82 -47.14
CA THR A 2 62.78 17.00 -46.91
C THR A 2 61.75 17.88 -46.24
N ARG A 3 60.62 18.14 -46.90
CA ARG A 3 59.47 18.87 -46.34
C ARG A 3 58.73 17.89 -45.48
N LEU A 4 58.64 18.19 -44.21
CA LEU A 4 57.71 17.58 -43.24
C LEU A 4 56.30 18.19 -43.43
N ASP A 5 55.40 17.38 -43.91
CA ASP A 5 54.00 17.68 -44.03
C ASP A 5 53.39 17.56 -42.61
N LYS A 6 52.91 18.68 -42.03
CA LYS A 6 52.26 18.76 -40.74
C LYS A 6 50.76 18.76 -41.00
N SER A 7 50.19 17.56 -41.13
CA SER A 7 48.74 17.42 -41.12
C SER A 7 48.24 17.75 -39.70
N ALA A 8 47.63 18.93 -39.58
CA ALA A 8 46.97 19.34 -38.36
C ALA A 8 45.70 18.48 -38.21
N ASP A 9 45.63 17.72 -37.13
CA ASP A 9 44.40 17.08 -36.64
C ASP A 9 43.40 18.20 -36.24
N GLU A 10 42.57 18.63 -37.15
CA GLU A 10 41.43 19.47 -36.84
C GLU A 10 40.37 18.60 -36.16
N LYS A 11 40.27 18.74 -34.84
CA LYS A 11 39.14 18.22 -34.05
C LYS A 11 37.84 18.81 -34.60
N PRO A 12 36.83 17.97 -34.91
CA PRO A 12 35.53 18.50 -35.38
C PRO A 12 34.96 19.48 -34.36
N PRO A 13 34.28 20.54 -34.81
CA PRO A 13 33.70 21.53 -33.94
C PRO A 13 32.67 20.83 -33.02
N GLN A 14 32.84 20.97 -31.72
CA GLN A 14 31.84 20.54 -30.77
C GLN A 14 30.62 21.44 -30.99
N GLU A 15 29.51 20.86 -31.47
CA GLU A 15 28.22 21.54 -31.49
C GLU A 15 27.86 21.90 -30.05
N THR A 16 27.97 23.17 -29.70
CA THR A 16 27.50 23.70 -28.43
C THR A 16 25.98 23.72 -28.49
N GLU A 17 25.35 22.66 -27.95
CA GLU A 17 23.89 22.65 -27.83
C GLU A 17 23.43 23.87 -27.02
N ASN A 18 22.34 24.50 -27.47
CA ASN A 18 21.81 25.70 -26.85
C ASN A 18 21.38 25.37 -25.39
N PRO A 19 21.95 26.06 -24.37
CA PRO A 19 21.68 25.74 -22.96
C PRO A 19 20.19 25.74 -22.58
N TRP A 20 19.36 26.53 -23.28
CA TRP A 20 17.93 26.55 -23.08
C TRP A 20 17.23 25.25 -23.58
N ILE A 21 17.70 24.70 -24.68
CA ILE A 21 17.18 23.46 -25.24
C ILE A 21 17.53 22.30 -24.30
N GLU A 22 18.76 22.27 -23.79
CA GLU A 22 19.24 21.29 -22.79
C GLU A 22 18.38 21.35 -21.51
N GLY A 23 18.13 22.58 -21.00
CA GLY A 23 17.28 22.80 -19.85
C GLY A 23 15.86 22.26 -20.05
N ILE A 24 15.25 22.55 -21.21
CA ILE A 24 13.89 22.07 -21.53
C ILE A 24 13.86 20.54 -21.67
N LYS A 25 14.84 19.91 -22.31
CA LYS A 25 14.95 18.45 -22.42
C LYS A 25 15.06 17.81 -21.02
N THR A 26 15.89 18.38 -20.15
CA THR A 26 16.09 17.88 -18.78
C THR A 26 14.81 17.99 -17.94
N ILE A 27 14.13 19.14 -17.98
CA ILE A 27 12.86 19.33 -17.26
C ILE A 27 11.79 18.39 -17.82
N GLY A 28 11.69 18.26 -19.14
CA GLY A 28 10.75 17.35 -19.78
C GLY A 28 10.96 15.89 -19.38
N LEU A 29 12.21 15.43 -19.36
CA LEU A 29 12.56 14.08 -18.92
C LEU A 29 12.26 13.89 -17.45
N ALA A 30 12.62 14.85 -16.59
CA ALA A 30 12.34 14.78 -15.16
C ALA A 30 10.83 14.71 -14.88
N ALA A 31 10.03 15.52 -15.57
CA ALA A 31 8.56 15.49 -15.45
C ALA A 31 7.97 14.15 -15.92
N PHE A 32 8.47 13.61 -17.03
CA PHE A 32 8.05 12.31 -17.56
C PHE A 32 8.37 11.18 -16.57
N LEU A 33 9.59 11.16 -16.03
CA LEU A 33 10.00 10.16 -15.04
C LEU A 33 9.19 10.29 -13.75
N ALA A 34 8.99 11.51 -13.24
CA ALA A 34 8.19 11.77 -12.05
C ALA A 34 6.73 11.30 -12.23
N PHE A 35 6.14 11.57 -13.39
CA PHE A 35 4.80 11.08 -13.74
C PHE A 35 4.75 9.55 -13.82
N GLY A 36 5.74 8.93 -14.46
CA GLY A 36 5.85 7.48 -14.55
C GLY A 36 5.98 6.81 -13.17
N ILE A 37 6.86 7.34 -12.31
CA ILE A 37 7.02 6.84 -10.94
C ILE A 37 5.70 6.94 -10.17
N ARG A 38 5.07 8.11 -10.18
CA ARG A 38 3.81 8.35 -9.47
C ARG A 38 2.68 7.43 -9.94
N THR A 39 2.56 7.17 -11.23
CA THR A 39 1.46 6.38 -11.78
C THR A 39 1.68 4.87 -11.64
N LEU A 40 2.91 4.41 -11.82
CA LEU A 40 3.22 2.98 -11.96
C LEU A 40 3.90 2.36 -10.74
N VAL A 41 4.67 3.13 -9.96
CA VAL A 41 5.57 2.59 -8.94
C VAL A 41 5.11 2.90 -7.54
N ALA A 42 4.87 4.15 -7.21
CA ALA A 42 4.54 4.56 -5.85
C ALA A 42 3.60 5.75 -5.82
N GLU A 43 2.75 5.80 -4.81
CA GLU A 43 1.76 6.86 -4.62
C GLU A 43 1.77 7.36 -3.18
N ALA A 44 1.74 8.69 -3.01
CA ALA A 44 1.59 9.30 -1.69
C ALA A 44 0.11 9.39 -1.32
N ARG A 45 -0.24 8.90 -0.11
CA ARG A 45 -1.59 8.97 0.47
C ARG A 45 -1.56 9.56 1.87
N TYR A 46 -2.61 10.26 2.26
CA TYR A 46 -2.82 10.69 3.64
C TYR A 46 -3.94 9.87 4.30
N ILE A 47 -3.92 9.79 5.62
CA ILE A 47 -4.86 9.03 6.42
C ILE A 47 -5.94 9.96 6.97
N PRO A 48 -7.20 9.85 6.49
CA PRO A 48 -8.28 10.74 6.91
C PRO A 48 -9.04 10.25 8.15
N THR A 49 -8.93 8.97 8.52
CA THR A 49 -9.76 8.34 9.57
C THR A 49 -8.94 7.57 10.59
N GLY A 50 -9.53 7.33 11.77
CA GLY A 50 -8.88 6.60 12.86
C GLY A 50 -9.04 5.07 12.81
N SER A 51 -9.53 4.49 11.72
CA SER A 51 -9.79 3.04 11.64
C SER A 51 -8.54 2.15 11.76
N MET A 52 -7.36 2.73 11.62
CA MET A 52 -6.07 2.04 11.73
C MET A 52 -5.26 2.47 12.96
N LEU A 53 -5.91 3.15 13.93
CA LEU A 53 -5.29 3.43 15.23
C LEU A 53 -4.96 2.12 15.97
N PRO A 54 -3.86 2.09 16.73
CA PRO A 54 -2.84 3.13 16.92
C PRO A 54 -1.74 3.15 15.86
N THR A 55 -1.72 2.17 14.93
CA THR A 55 -0.65 2.00 13.93
C THR A 55 -0.52 3.21 13.02
N LEU A 56 -1.63 3.64 12.43
CA LEU A 56 -1.70 4.85 11.60
C LEU A 56 -2.63 5.86 12.27
N GLN A 57 -2.16 7.10 12.36
CA GLN A 57 -2.92 8.21 12.92
C GLN A 57 -3.51 9.08 11.81
N ILE A 58 -4.55 9.82 12.14
CA ILE A 58 -5.13 10.82 11.25
C ILE A 58 -4.04 11.83 10.86
N ASN A 59 -4.02 12.20 9.58
CA ASN A 59 -3.02 13.07 8.93
C ASN A 59 -1.63 12.45 8.72
N ASP A 60 -1.39 11.17 9.05
CA ASP A 60 -0.19 10.48 8.57
C ASP A 60 -0.15 10.50 7.03
N ARG A 61 1.06 10.67 6.47
CA ARG A 61 1.26 10.56 5.01
C ARG A 61 2.16 9.37 4.72
N LEU A 62 1.72 8.55 3.80
CA LEU A 62 2.31 7.25 3.50
C LEU A 62 2.76 7.18 2.05
N ILE A 63 3.79 6.39 1.81
CA ILE A 63 4.14 5.89 0.48
C ILE A 63 3.50 4.52 0.31
N ILE A 64 2.77 4.38 -0.78
CA ILE A 64 2.11 3.14 -1.19
C ILE A 64 2.90 2.54 -2.36
N ASP A 65 3.42 1.34 -2.17
CA ASP A 65 4.08 0.55 -3.20
C ASP A 65 3.03 -0.15 -4.08
N LYS A 66 3.03 0.16 -5.37
CA LYS A 66 2.08 -0.37 -6.36
C LYS A 66 2.68 -1.50 -7.20
N VAL A 67 3.96 -1.79 -7.04
CA VAL A 67 4.70 -2.72 -7.89
C VAL A 67 4.79 -4.10 -7.29
N SER A 68 5.06 -4.21 -5.98
CA SER A 68 5.33 -5.49 -5.32
C SER A 68 4.23 -6.52 -5.56
N TYR A 69 2.97 -6.12 -5.53
CA TYR A 69 1.84 -7.04 -5.75
C TYR A 69 1.60 -7.46 -7.20
N ARG A 70 2.43 -7.00 -8.14
CA ARG A 70 2.49 -7.57 -9.50
C ARG A 70 3.30 -8.87 -9.55
N PHE A 71 4.21 -9.06 -8.57
CA PHE A 71 5.14 -10.17 -8.51
C PHE A 71 4.95 -11.06 -7.26
N GLN A 72 4.25 -10.55 -6.25
CA GLN A 72 4.05 -11.20 -4.97
C GLN A 72 2.58 -11.15 -4.58
N GLU A 73 2.15 -12.13 -3.77
CA GLU A 73 0.82 -12.09 -3.17
C GLU A 73 0.85 -11.27 -1.88
N PRO A 74 -0.24 -10.54 -1.56
CA PRO A 74 -0.41 -9.92 -0.26
C PRO A 74 -0.22 -10.93 0.86
N GLN A 75 0.57 -10.56 1.86
CA GLN A 75 0.86 -11.39 3.01
C GLN A 75 -0.03 -10.98 4.19
N ARG A 76 -0.25 -11.93 5.11
CA ARG A 76 -0.93 -11.63 6.37
C ARG A 76 -0.10 -10.59 7.15
N GLY A 77 -0.78 -9.53 7.62
CA GLY A 77 -0.16 -8.40 8.29
C GLY A 77 0.13 -7.21 7.39
N ASP A 78 0.20 -7.38 6.07
CA ASP A 78 0.37 -6.25 5.16
C ASP A 78 -0.75 -5.23 5.36
N ILE A 79 -0.39 -3.95 5.39
CA ILE A 79 -1.35 -2.86 5.36
C ILE A 79 -1.55 -2.47 3.90
N ILE A 80 -2.75 -2.74 3.38
CA ILE A 80 -3.07 -2.54 1.97
C ILE A 80 -4.01 -1.37 1.75
N VAL A 81 -3.82 -0.69 0.61
CA VAL A 81 -4.76 0.29 0.06
C VAL A 81 -5.52 -0.37 -1.08
N PHE A 82 -6.84 -0.23 -1.07
CA PHE A 82 -7.72 -0.89 -2.03
C PHE A 82 -9.00 -0.11 -2.28
N MET A 83 -9.65 -0.37 -3.41
CA MET A 83 -11.01 0.11 -3.65
C MET A 83 -11.99 -0.82 -2.92
N PRO A 84 -12.82 -0.29 -1.99
CA PRO A 84 -13.75 -1.13 -1.24
C PRO A 84 -14.82 -1.73 -2.17
N PRO A 85 -15.37 -2.89 -1.82
CA PRO A 85 -16.54 -3.42 -2.52
C PRO A 85 -17.77 -2.55 -2.24
N ASP A 86 -18.78 -2.62 -3.12
CA ASP A 86 -19.99 -1.80 -3.01
C ASP A 86 -20.74 -2.00 -1.67
N GLN A 87 -20.62 -3.19 -1.08
CA GLN A 87 -21.18 -3.53 0.22
C GLN A 87 -20.62 -2.68 1.37
N ALA A 88 -19.48 -2.01 1.19
CA ALA A 88 -18.95 -1.08 2.18
C ALA A 88 -19.87 0.14 2.40
N SER A 89 -20.81 0.40 1.50
CA SER A 89 -21.89 1.37 1.68
C SER A 89 -22.72 1.12 2.93
N LEU A 90 -22.81 -0.14 3.38
CA LEU A 90 -23.60 -0.54 4.56
C LEU A 90 -23.15 0.16 5.86
N CYS A 91 -21.87 0.47 6.00
CA CYS A 91 -21.37 1.14 7.20
C CYS A 91 -20.92 2.58 6.98
N THR A 92 -20.88 3.07 5.76
CA THR A 92 -20.50 4.46 5.47
C THR A 92 -21.66 5.37 5.12
N GLY A 93 -22.79 4.78 4.73
CA GLY A 93 -23.95 5.52 4.22
C GLY A 93 -23.71 6.18 2.85
N GLN A 94 -22.56 5.98 2.23
CA GLN A 94 -22.27 6.48 0.90
C GLN A 94 -22.88 5.56 -0.16
N PRO A 95 -23.57 6.10 -1.17
CA PRO A 95 -24.10 5.25 -2.25
C PRO A 95 -22.94 4.68 -3.10
N PRO A 96 -23.07 3.43 -3.59
CA PRO A 96 -22.10 2.86 -4.52
C PRO A 96 -22.14 3.56 -5.90
N PRO A 97 -21.02 3.57 -6.67
CA PRO A 97 -19.72 3.02 -6.27
C PRO A 97 -18.97 3.96 -5.33
N ILE A 98 -18.34 3.40 -4.30
CA ILE A 98 -17.50 4.18 -3.38
C ILE A 98 -16.22 4.57 -4.13
N LYS A 99 -15.92 5.89 -4.15
CA LYS A 99 -14.80 6.44 -4.92
C LYS A 99 -13.50 6.55 -4.10
N ASP A 100 -13.62 6.52 -2.78
CA ASP A 100 -12.48 6.67 -1.88
C ASP A 100 -11.82 5.32 -1.60
N ALA A 101 -10.51 5.26 -1.77
CA ALA A 101 -9.74 4.07 -1.41
C ALA A 101 -9.66 3.90 0.11
N TYR A 102 -9.76 2.67 0.58
CA TYR A 102 -9.63 2.29 1.99
C TYR A 102 -8.23 1.76 2.28
N ILE A 103 -7.87 1.82 3.55
CA ILE A 103 -6.65 1.24 4.07
C ILE A 103 -6.97 0.34 5.26
N LYS A 104 -6.54 -0.93 5.22
CA LYS A 104 -6.77 -1.94 6.26
C LYS A 104 -5.61 -2.93 6.30
N ARG A 105 -5.56 -3.73 7.35
CA ARG A 105 -4.59 -4.81 7.51
C ARG A 105 -5.15 -6.13 6.99
N VAL A 106 -4.36 -6.86 6.22
CA VAL A 106 -4.67 -8.23 5.77
C VAL A 106 -4.62 -9.17 6.98
N ILE A 107 -5.73 -9.83 7.25
CA ILE A 107 -5.90 -10.78 8.36
C ILE A 107 -6.10 -12.20 7.82
N GLY A 108 -6.98 -12.40 6.88
CA GLY A 108 -7.25 -13.69 6.25
C GLY A 108 -6.72 -13.74 4.82
N LEU A 109 -6.01 -14.81 4.50
CA LEU A 109 -5.53 -15.14 3.16
C LEU A 109 -6.51 -16.11 2.47
N PRO A 110 -6.47 -16.24 1.13
CA PRO A 110 -7.29 -17.21 0.40
C PRO A 110 -7.25 -18.61 1.02
N GLY A 111 -8.41 -19.17 1.33
CA GLY A 111 -8.56 -20.49 1.96
C GLY A 111 -8.46 -20.52 3.49
N ASP A 112 -8.09 -19.42 4.16
CA ASP A 112 -8.12 -19.38 5.62
C ASP A 112 -9.55 -19.40 6.15
N THR A 113 -9.75 -20.06 7.28
CA THR A 113 -10.95 -19.91 8.10
C THR A 113 -10.70 -18.84 9.13
N VAL A 114 -11.47 -17.76 9.11
CA VAL A 114 -11.36 -16.62 10.04
C VAL A 114 -12.58 -16.58 10.95
N GLU A 115 -12.33 -16.42 12.25
CA GLU A 115 -13.35 -16.29 13.29
C GLU A 115 -12.92 -15.22 14.30
N VAL A 116 -13.88 -14.41 14.76
CA VAL A 116 -13.68 -13.52 15.90
C VAL A 116 -14.62 -13.97 17.03
N ARG A 117 -14.04 -14.39 18.13
CA ARG A 117 -14.77 -14.81 19.34
C ARG A 117 -13.94 -14.53 20.60
N GLU A 118 -14.61 -14.30 21.69
CA GLU A 118 -13.95 -14.07 23.00
C GLU A 118 -12.88 -12.96 22.94
N GLY A 119 -13.11 -11.90 22.14
CA GLY A 119 -12.18 -10.78 22.00
C GLY A 119 -10.89 -11.11 21.24
N LYS A 120 -10.84 -12.20 20.49
CA LYS A 120 -9.67 -12.64 19.73
C LYS A 120 -10.03 -13.02 18.30
N VAL A 121 -9.10 -12.77 17.38
CA VAL A 121 -9.17 -13.30 16.02
C VAL A 121 -8.51 -14.67 15.97
N PHE A 122 -9.19 -15.63 15.35
CA PHE A 122 -8.66 -16.97 15.10
C PHE A 122 -8.49 -17.17 13.60
N ILE A 123 -7.36 -17.74 13.23
CA ILE A 123 -7.06 -18.16 11.87
C ILE A 123 -6.84 -19.67 11.89
N ASN A 124 -7.64 -20.42 11.14
CA ASN A 124 -7.58 -21.88 11.09
C ASN A 124 -7.60 -22.51 12.52
N LYS A 125 -8.47 -21.96 13.38
CA LYS A 125 -8.66 -22.34 14.79
C LYS A 125 -7.51 -21.91 15.75
N GLN A 126 -6.45 -21.26 15.25
CA GLN A 126 -5.35 -20.78 16.08
C GLN A 126 -5.53 -19.28 16.39
N PRO A 127 -5.39 -18.85 17.66
CA PRO A 127 -5.54 -17.44 18.00
C PRO A 127 -4.39 -16.63 17.41
N LEU A 128 -4.73 -15.49 16.82
CA LEU A 128 -3.79 -14.53 16.27
C LEU A 128 -3.16 -13.71 17.41
N GLN A 129 -1.85 -13.49 17.36
CA GLN A 129 -1.17 -12.60 18.30
C GLN A 129 -1.12 -11.18 17.72
N GLU A 130 -1.89 -10.27 18.30
CA GLU A 130 -2.13 -8.94 17.72
C GLU A 130 -1.64 -7.83 18.65
N LYS A 131 -0.31 -7.59 18.64
CA LYS A 131 0.32 -6.54 19.46
C LYS A 131 0.08 -5.11 18.93
N TYR A 132 -0.51 -4.98 17.75
CA TYR A 132 -0.75 -3.72 17.05
C TYR A 132 -2.14 -3.13 17.31
N ILE A 133 -3.05 -3.87 17.93
CA ILE A 133 -4.35 -3.36 18.34
C ILE A 133 -4.28 -2.77 19.75
N GLU A 134 -5.08 -1.72 20.01
CA GLU A 134 -5.21 -1.11 21.34
C GLU A 134 -6.32 -1.78 22.15
N GLU A 135 -7.44 -2.09 21.50
CA GLU A 135 -8.59 -2.74 22.10
C GLU A 135 -8.90 -4.06 21.42
N ILE A 136 -9.32 -5.04 22.22
CA ILE A 136 -9.82 -6.32 21.69
C ILE A 136 -11.15 -6.12 20.96
N PRO A 137 -11.43 -6.90 19.88
CA PRO A 137 -12.72 -6.83 19.20
C PRO A 137 -13.87 -7.20 20.13
N GLN A 138 -14.91 -6.35 20.16
CA GLN A 138 -16.10 -6.50 20.99
C GLN A 138 -17.30 -7.07 20.21
N TYR A 139 -17.03 -7.66 19.06
CA TYR A 139 -18.03 -8.26 18.16
C TYR A 139 -17.66 -9.70 17.82
N PRO A 140 -18.64 -10.60 17.66
CA PRO A 140 -18.40 -11.92 17.06
C PRO A 140 -18.43 -11.81 15.53
N TYR A 141 -17.65 -12.66 14.84
CA TYR A 141 -17.65 -12.76 13.39
C TYR A 141 -17.25 -14.17 12.95
N GLY A 142 -17.90 -14.68 11.94
CA GLY A 142 -17.57 -15.98 11.35
C GLY A 142 -18.07 -17.19 12.18
N PRO A 143 -17.44 -18.39 12.02
CA PRO A 143 -16.31 -18.66 11.13
C PRO A 143 -16.67 -18.51 9.64
N VAL A 144 -15.77 -17.88 8.87
CA VAL A 144 -15.91 -17.74 7.42
C VAL A 144 -14.65 -18.22 6.71
N VAL A 145 -14.80 -18.86 5.56
CA VAL A 145 -13.68 -19.25 4.70
C VAL A 145 -13.41 -18.15 3.69
N VAL A 146 -12.20 -17.61 3.68
CA VAL A 146 -11.80 -16.56 2.73
C VAL A 146 -11.81 -17.13 1.32
N ALA A 147 -12.57 -16.47 0.42
CA ALA A 147 -12.70 -16.90 -0.96
C ALA A 147 -11.37 -16.84 -1.71
N GLN A 148 -11.22 -17.67 -2.76
CA GLN A 148 -10.05 -17.62 -3.63
C GLN A 148 -9.92 -16.24 -4.28
N ASN A 149 -8.67 -15.78 -4.47
CA ASN A 149 -8.35 -14.45 -5.00
C ASN A 149 -8.98 -13.29 -4.21
N SER A 150 -9.21 -13.50 -2.92
CA SER A 150 -9.77 -12.48 -2.03
C SER A 150 -9.05 -12.49 -0.68
N TYR A 151 -9.16 -11.37 0.04
CA TYR A 151 -8.52 -11.17 1.33
C TYR A 151 -9.54 -10.67 2.34
N LEU A 152 -9.45 -11.17 3.56
CA LEU A 152 -10.17 -10.60 4.69
C LEU A 152 -9.28 -9.57 5.37
N VAL A 153 -9.79 -8.36 5.52
CA VAL A 153 -9.04 -7.24 6.08
C VAL A 153 -9.76 -6.64 7.27
N LEU A 154 -9.02 -6.26 8.31
CA LEU A 154 -9.55 -5.57 9.47
C LEU A 154 -8.79 -4.27 9.74
N GLY A 155 -9.48 -3.29 10.32
CA GLY A 155 -8.81 -2.13 10.91
C GLY A 155 -8.10 -2.50 12.20
N ASP A 156 -7.00 -1.84 12.51
CA ASP A 156 -6.30 -2.03 13.78
C ASP A 156 -7.13 -1.47 14.94
N ASN A 157 -7.94 -0.42 14.69
CA ASN A 157 -9.00 0.04 15.59
C ASN A 157 -10.25 -0.83 15.44
N ARG A 158 -10.24 -1.99 16.05
CA ARG A 158 -11.20 -3.08 15.87
C ARG A 158 -12.65 -2.65 15.99
N ASN A 159 -12.94 -1.84 17.00
CA ASN A 159 -14.31 -1.48 17.34
C ASN A 159 -14.83 -0.21 16.62
N ALA A 160 -13.92 0.47 15.87
CA ALA A 160 -14.25 1.69 15.10
C ALA A 160 -13.71 1.60 13.66
N SER A 161 -13.97 0.49 12.98
CA SER A 161 -13.54 0.23 11.62
C SER A 161 -14.66 -0.33 10.76
N CYS A 162 -14.93 0.32 9.63
CA CYS A 162 -15.73 -0.25 8.56
C CYS A 162 -14.82 -1.14 7.71
N ASP A 163 -14.89 -2.45 7.88
CA ASP A 163 -14.01 -3.43 7.25
C ASP A 163 -14.70 -4.76 6.96
N SER A 164 -13.97 -5.81 6.72
CA SER A 164 -14.48 -7.11 6.27
C SER A 164 -15.56 -7.72 7.18
N HIS A 165 -15.60 -7.38 8.47
CA HIS A 165 -16.64 -7.92 9.35
C HIS A 165 -18.04 -7.36 9.04
N TYR A 166 -18.12 -6.22 8.32
CA TYR A 166 -19.39 -5.66 7.83
C TYR A 166 -19.70 -6.07 6.39
N TRP A 167 -18.71 -6.03 5.49
CA TRP A 167 -18.94 -6.10 4.05
C TRP A 167 -18.23 -7.26 3.33
N GLY A 168 -17.52 -8.16 4.07
CA GLY A 168 -16.92 -9.36 3.49
C GLY A 168 -15.50 -9.15 2.95
N PHE A 169 -15.17 -9.72 1.79
CA PHE A 169 -13.80 -9.83 1.32
C PHE A 169 -13.43 -8.75 0.32
N VAL A 170 -12.12 -8.42 0.27
CA VAL A 170 -11.51 -7.58 -0.77
C VAL A 170 -11.03 -8.48 -1.91
N PRO A 171 -11.57 -8.36 -3.13
CA PRO A 171 -11.00 -9.04 -4.29
C PRO A 171 -9.58 -8.55 -4.57
N LYS A 172 -8.67 -9.45 -4.96
CA LYS A 172 -7.26 -9.10 -5.27
C LYS A 172 -7.15 -7.96 -6.27
N GLN A 173 -7.98 -7.93 -7.29
CA GLN A 173 -8.01 -6.90 -8.33
C GLN A 173 -8.33 -5.50 -7.81
N ASN A 174 -8.95 -5.39 -6.63
CA ASN A 174 -9.28 -4.11 -6.01
C ASN A 174 -8.08 -3.51 -5.25
N ILE A 175 -7.01 -4.29 -5.02
CA ILE A 175 -5.84 -3.85 -4.27
C ILE A 175 -5.00 -2.91 -5.13
N ILE A 176 -4.76 -1.71 -4.63
CA ILE A 176 -3.94 -0.68 -5.27
C ILE A 176 -2.46 -0.89 -4.94
N GLY A 177 -2.14 -1.23 -3.69
CA GLY A 177 -0.77 -1.42 -3.26
C GLY A 177 -0.64 -1.57 -1.74
N ARG A 178 0.62 -1.66 -1.28
CA ARG A 178 1.01 -1.83 0.11
C ARG A 178 1.57 -0.54 0.70
N ALA A 179 1.15 -0.16 1.90
CA ALA A 179 1.76 0.91 2.66
C ALA A 179 3.13 0.44 3.18
N ILE A 180 4.21 1.16 2.83
CA ILE A 180 5.58 0.75 3.15
C ILE A 180 6.30 1.72 4.07
N VAL A 181 6.05 3.02 3.91
CA VAL A 181 6.73 4.08 4.67
C VAL A 181 5.74 5.15 5.06
N ARG A 182 5.81 5.60 6.32
CA ARG A 182 5.22 6.85 6.77
C ARG A 182 6.29 7.93 6.69
N PHE A 183 6.08 8.96 5.87
CA PHE A 183 7.05 10.03 5.68
C PHE A 183 6.65 11.36 6.38
N TRP A 184 5.43 11.42 6.90
CA TRP A 184 4.92 12.54 7.67
C TRP A 184 3.94 12.08 8.75
N PRO A 185 3.93 12.69 9.94
CA PRO A 185 4.76 13.80 10.40
C PRO A 185 6.22 13.37 10.68
N LEU A 186 7.16 14.31 10.65
CA LEU A 186 8.61 14.00 10.72
C LEU A 186 9.02 13.24 12.00
N ASN A 187 8.36 13.51 13.13
CA ASN A 187 8.61 12.83 14.40
C ASN A 187 8.10 11.38 14.45
N ARG A 188 7.37 10.93 13.41
CA ARG A 188 6.83 9.58 13.26
C ARG A 188 7.26 8.91 11.95
N THR A 189 8.24 9.49 11.24
CA THR A 189 8.76 8.92 9.98
C THR A 189 9.40 7.57 10.25
N GLY A 190 9.12 6.60 9.37
CA GLY A 190 9.68 5.25 9.46
C GLY A 190 8.96 4.26 8.57
N SER A 191 9.52 3.05 8.49
CA SER A 191 8.87 1.93 7.82
C SER A 191 7.60 1.54 8.57
N ILE A 192 6.59 1.11 7.81
CA ILE A 192 5.40 0.48 8.35
C ILE A 192 5.74 -1.00 8.44
N ASP A 193 5.83 -1.52 9.68
CA ASP A 193 6.12 -2.92 9.89
C ASP A 193 4.91 -3.76 9.43
N PRO A 194 5.09 -4.63 8.42
CA PRO A 194 4.01 -5.45 7.92
C PRO A 194 3.71 -6.65 8.80
N THR A 195 4.65 -7.04 9.66
CA THR A 195 4.59 -8.35 10.34
C THR A 195 4.11 -8.26 11.77
N PRO A 196 2.83 -8.53 12.04
CA PRO A 196 2.50 -9.14 13.31
C PRO A 196 3.24 -10.49 13.39
N LEU A 197 3.81 -10.80 14.57
CA LEU A 197 4.45 -12.09 14.80
C LEU A 197 3.37 -13.18 14.76
N TYR A 198 3.22 -13.81 13.62
CA TYR A 198 2.40 -15.02 13.49
C TYR A 198 3.22 -16.22 13.95
N PRO A 199 2.61 -17.19 14.65
CA PRO A 199 3.28 -18.45 14.84
C PRO A 199 3.67 -19.03 13.48
N PRO A 200 4.87 -19.63 13.35
CA PRO A 200 5.28 -20.26 12.11
C PRO A 200 4.22 -21.29 11.67
N LYS A 201 3.95 -21.38 10.37
CA LYS A 201 3.17 -22.50 9.84
C LYS A 201 3.93 -23.78 10.15
N ASN A 202 3.35 -24.63 11.00
CA ASN A 202 3.81 -26.03 11.17
C ASN A 202 3.49 -26.83 9.90
#